data_c78f0eefbc2a75ef1db329d30ee7ef21
#
_entry.id   c78f0eefbc2a75ef1db329d30ee7ef21
#
_cell.length_a   1.000
_cell.length_b   1.000
_cell.length_c   1.000
_cell.angle_alpha   90.00
_cell.angle_beta   90.00
_cell.angle_gamma   90.00
#
_symmetry.space_group_name_H-M   'P 1'
#
loop_
_entity.id
_entity.type
_entity.pdbx_description
1 polymer ?
#
loop_
_entity_poly.entity_id
_entity_poly.type
_entity_poly.pdbx_seq_one_letter_code
_entity_poly.pdbx_strand_id
1 'polypeptide(L)'
;MFGGIAIILYPQAASWFSQREQSRAIEAAQARLDEPPNNSSDARRAQLALAHAYNDALASGAIFEANANIATGGGSGADSPFVYEEILDLAGGGFMGRLRYDSLGIDLPIYHGTSDETLERGVGHLEGTSLPVGGVGTRSVLTAHRGLPEATLFDNLNQSEVGDSFTVAVLDQVLAYEVIDVQVVEPDQTQAILAVEDRDLVTLVTCTPLGINSHRILVTAERVTPTPVEDAEAATAVPDIPKFPWWSVILAVSFIALATFVWRSGIVRTDGAGEATPEPSESDEITDH
;
A
#
# COMPACT_ATOMS: atom_id res chain seq x y z
N MET A 1 20.99 2.16 -24.04
CA MET A 1 20.52 0.84 -23.58
C MET A 1 20.31 0.75 -22.08
N PHE A 2 21.29 1.08 -21.22
CA PHE A 2 21.14 0.99 -19.75
C PHE A 2 19.97 1.82 -19.20
N GLY A 3 19.81 3.08 -19.69
CA GLY A 3 18.69 3.94 -19.26
C GLY A 3 17.32 3.35 -19.56
N GLY A 4 17.16 2.66 -20.70
CA GLY A 4 15.92 1.98 -21.04
C GLY A 4 15.61 0.80 -20.11
N ILE A 5 16.63 0.02 -19.71
CA ILE A 5 16.47 -1.09 -18.75
C ILE A 5 16.11 -0.53 -17.38
N ALA A 6 16.73 0.55 -16.93
CA ALA A 6 16.43 1.19 -15.64
C ALA A 6 14.99 1.70 -15.60
N ILE A 7 14.48 2.31 -16.68
CA ILE A 7 13.09 2.78 -16.76
C ILE A 7 12.10 1.60 -16.69
N ILE A 8 12.39 0.50 -17.39
CA ILE A 8 11.51 -0.69 -17.40
C ILE A 8 11.47 -1.36 -16.02
N LEU A 9 12.58 -1.36 -15.28
CA LEU A 9 12.69 -2.00 -13.96
C LEU A 9 12.27 -1.07 -12.82
N TYR A 10 12.04 0.22 -13.08
CA TYR A 10 11.66 1.20 -12.05
C TYR A 10 10.41 0.79 -11.27
N PRO A 11 9.28 0.39 -11.90
CA PRO A 11 8.07 0.02 -11.16
C PRO A 11 8.30 -1.19 -10.23
N GLN A 12 9.04 -2.21 -10.68
CA GLN A 12 9.33 -3.38 -9.86
C GLN A 12 10.23 -3.04 -8.67
N ALA A 13 11.20 -2.14 -8.87
CA ALA A 13 12.06 -1.68 -7.80
C ALA A 13 11.28 -0.84 -6.78
N ALA A 14 10.50 0.12 -7.24
CA ALA A 14 9.71 1.00 -6.40
C ALA A 14 8.67 0.23 -5.59
N SER A 15 7.90 -0.66 -6.22
CA SER A 15 6.94 -1.54 -5.57
C SER A 15 7.58 -2.47 -4.53
N TRP A 16 8.80 -2.99 -4.80
CA TRP A 16 9.55 -3.80 -3.82
C TRP A 16 9.91 -3.00 -2.58
N PHE A 17 10.36 -1.75 -2.73
CA PHE A 17 10.66 -0.88 -1.59
C PHE A 17 9.40 -0.53 -0.82
N SER A 18 8.30 -0.18 -1.50
CA SER A 18 7.02 0.13 -0.88
C SER A 18 6.50 -1.04 -0.03
N GLN A 19 6.47 -2.27 -0.57
CA GLN A 19 6.06 -3.46 0.19
C GLN A 19 6.96 -3.68 1.42
N ARG A 20 8.28 -3.48 1.28
CA ARG A 20 9.19 -3.60 2.41
C ARG A 20 8.94 -2.55 3.49
N GLU A 21 8.57 -1.33 3.09
CA GLU A 21 8.22 -0.26 4.04
C GLU A 21 6.90 -0.56 4.75
N GLN A 22 5.90 -1.08 4.04
CA GLN A 22 4.63 -1.51 4.61
C GLN A 22 4.82 -2.64 5.63
N SER A 23 5.61 -3.67 5.30
CA SER A 23 5.93 -4.75 6.24
C SER A 23 6.64 -4.22 7.49
N ARG A 24 7.61 -3.31 7.33
CA ARG A 24 8.32 -2.69 8.46
C ARG A 24 7.41 -1.80 9.31
N ALA A 25 6.46 -1.11 8.68
CA ALA A 25 5.48 -0.29 9.40
C ALA A 25 4.59 -1.17 10.29
N ILE A 26 4.15 -2.33 9.79
CA ILE A 26 3.39 -3.31 10.57
C ILE A 26 4.23 -3.85 11.72
N GLU A 27 5.48 -4.29 11.46
CA GLU A 27 6.38 -4.80 12.50
C GLU A 27 6.66 -3.73 13.58
N ALA A 28 6.94 -2.50 13.17
CA ALA A 28 7.19 -1.40 14.09
C ALA A 28 5.96 -1.04 14.93
N ALA A 29 4.76 -1.08 14.35
CA ALA A 29 3.52 -0.86 15.06
C ALA A 29 3.25 -1.97 16.08
N GLN A 30 3.43 -3.24 15.68
CA GLN A 30 3.31 -4.39 16.58
C GLN A 30 4.30 -4.29 17.75
N ALA A 31 5.57 -3.96 17.48
CA ALA A 31 6.57 -3.77 18.53
C ALA A 31 6.16 -2.68 19.54
N ARG A 32 5.59 -1.55 19.07
CA ARG A 32 5.07 -0.48 19.96
C ARG A 32 3.85 -0.92 20.76
N LEU A 33 2.99 -1.75 20.18
CA LEU A 33 1.85 -2.34 20.89
C LEU A 33 2.29 -3.33 21.98
N ASP A 34 3.46 -3.94 21.85
CA ASP A 34 4.02 -4.88 22.83
C ASP A 34 4.85 -4.19 23.92
N GLU A 35 5.11 -2.89 23.78
CA GLU A 35 5.80 -2.08 24.79
C GLU A 35 4.82 -1.45 25.79
N PRO A 36 5.20 -1.29 27.08
CA PRO A 36 4.40 -0.52 28.04
C PRO A 36 4.29 0.96 27.64
N PRO A 37 3.12 1.60 27.84
CA PRO A 37 1.89 1.08 28.47
C PRO A 37 0.93 0.33 27.52
N ASN A 38 1.23 0.26 26.21
CA ASN A 38 0.31 -0.21 25.16
C ASN A 38 0.03 -1.71 25.23
N ASN A 39 0.96 -2.49 25.80
CA ASN A 39 0.79 -3.94 26.00
C ASN A 39 -0.22 -4.28 27.14
N SER A 40 -0.71 -3.29 27.86
CA SER A 40 -1.71 -3.48 28.90
C SER A 40 -3.05 -3.92 28.29
N SER A 41 -3.61 -5.02 28.79
CA SER A 41 -4.94 -5.47 28.39
C SER A 41 -6.03 -4.43 28.70
N ASP A 42 -5.80 -3.59 29.70
CA ASP A 42 -6.75 -2.51 30.06
C ASP A 42 -6.68 -1.37 29.02
N ALA A 43 -5.49 -0.98 28.57
CA ALA A 43 -5.33 0.04 27.54
C ALA A 43 -5.96 -0.41 26.21
N ARG A 44 -5.69 -1.64 25.76
CA ARG A 44 -6.28 -2.21 24.54
C ARG A 44 -7.80 -2.30 24.65
N ARG A 45 -8.32 -2.78 25.78
CA ARG A 45 -9.76 -2.88 26.04
C ARG A 45 -10.44 -1.51 26.08
N ALA A 46 -9.79 -0.50 26.65
CA ALA A 46 -10.29 0.86 26.66
C ALA A 46 -10.40 1.45 25.24
N GLN A 47 -9.40 1.22 24.39
CA GLN A 47 -9.43 1.67 22.99
C GLN A 47 -10.51 0.95 22.17
N LEU A 48 -10.67 -0.36 22.34
CA LEU A 48 -11.76 -1.09 21.69
C LEU A 48 -13.14 -0.60 22.14
N ALA A 49 -13.31 -0.37 23.45
CA ALA A 49 -14.55 0.18 23.97
C ALA A 49 -14.85 1.58 23.41
N LEU A 50 -13.82 2.43 23.26
CA LEU A 50 -13.95 3.75 22.64
C LEU A 50 -14.35 3.63 21.16
N ALA A 51 -13.75 2.69 20.41
CA ALA A 51 -14.09 2.44 19.02
C ALA A 51 -15.52 1.92 18.85
N HIS A 52 -15.99 1.03 19.71
CA HIS A 52 -17.39 0.59 19.70
C HIS A 52 -18.35 1.73 20.05
N ALA A 53 -18.03 2.56 21.06
CA ALA A 53 -18.84 3.72 21.40
C ALA A 53 -18.93 4.74 20.26
N TYR A 54 -17.84 4.93 19.51
CA TYR A 54 -17.84 5.74 18.30
C TYR A 54 -18.77 5.13 17.23
N ASN A 55 -18.71 3.83 16.97
CA ASN A 55 -19.57 3.14 16.01
C ASN A 55 -21.06 3.24 16.42
N ASP A 56 -21.38 3.07 17.71
CA ASP A 56 -22.75 3.20 18.24
C ASP A 56 -23.28 4.63 18.05
N ALA A 57 -22.42 5.63 18.26
CA ALA A 57 -22.79 7.02 18.07
C ALA A 57 -23.01 7.37 16.57
N LEU A 58 -22.23 6.78 15.66
CA LEU A 58 -22.48 6.86 14.21
C LEU A 58 -23.84 6.29 13.84
N ALA A 59 -24.16 5.09 14.32
CA ALA A 59 -25.42 4.42 14.04
C ALA A 59 -26.64 5.21 14.58
N SER A 60 -26.48 5.90 15.70
CA SER A 60 -27.51 6.75 16.29
C SER A 60 -27.69 8.11 15.61
N GLY A 61 -26.80 8.47 14.68
CA GLY A 61 -26.76 9.79 14.06
C GLY A 61 -26.28 10.92 14.99
N ALA A 62 -25.75 10.58 16.15
CA ALA A 62 -25.35 11.55 17.19
C ALA A 62 -24.09 12.36 16.83
N ILE A 63 -23.25 11.86 15.91
CA ILE A 63 -21.99 12.48 15.53
C ILE A 63 -22.12 13.35 14.27
N PHE A 64 -23.11 13.10 13.42
CA PHE A 64 -23.26 13.77 12.13
C PHE A 64 -24.55 14.59 12.06
N GLU A 65 -24.45 15.84 11.63
CA GLU A 65 -25.60 16.58 11.15
C GLU A 65 -26.21 15.88 9.92
N ALA A 66 -27.49 16.06 9.69
CA ALA A 66 -28.34 15.35 8.72
C ALA A 66 -27.90 15.49 7.25
N ASN A 67 -26.67 15.28 6.90
CA ASN A 67 -26.10 15.13 5.54
C ASN A 67 -24.61 14.68 5.60
N ALA A 68 -24.08 14.38 6.76
CA ALA A 68 -22.67 14.00 6.93
C ALA A 68 -22.39 12.51 6.70
N ASN A 69 -23.40 11.70 6.35
CA ASN A 69 -23.20 10.34 5.81
C ASN A 69 -22.63 10.32 4.39
N ILE A 70 -22.28 11.48 3.86
CA ILE A 70 -21.56 11.58 2.59
C ILE A 70 -20.09 11.51 2.92
N ALA A 71 -19.39 10.53 2.36
CA ALA A 71 -17.95 10.31 2.42
C ALA A 71 -17.16 11.47 1.78
N THR A 72 -17.28 12.65 2.32
CA THR A 72 -16.43 13.80 1.99
C THR A 72 -15.58 14.06 3.22
N GLY A 73 -14.31 13.64 3.19
CA GLY A 73 -13.38 13.77 4.29
C GLY A 73 -13.41 15.18 4.90
N GLY A 74 -13.92 15.28 6.11
CA GLY A 74 -14.01 16.55 6.83
C GLY A 74 -15.11 16.63 7.88
N GLY A 75 -15.57 15.53 8.46
CA GLY A 75 -16.70 15.56 9.34
C GLY A 75 -16.47 15.10 10.78
N SER A 76 -15.44 15.56 11.48
CA SER A 76 -15.56 15.70 12.92
C SER A 76 -16.32 17.01 13.18
N GLY A 77 -17.64 16.93 13.39
CA GLY A 77 -18.40 18.08 13.84
C GLY A 77 -17.75 18.65 15.11
N ALA A 78 -17.60 19.96 15.19
CA ALA A 78 -16.95 20.65 16.31
C ALA A 78 -17.51 20.32 17.72
N ASP A 79 -18.58 19.53 17.80
CA ASP A 79 -19.25 19.08 19.01
C ASP A 79 -19.16 17.56 19.25
N SER A 80 -18.37 16.80 18.47
CA SER A 80 -18.17 15.35 18.71
C SER A 80 -17.41 15.14 20.02
N PRO A 81 -17.87 14.24 20.91
CA PRO A 81 -17.11 13.87 22.12
C PRO A 81 -15.89 12.99 21.80
N PHE A 82 -15.71 12.61 20.53
CA PHE A 82 -14.65 11.72 20.05
C PHE A 82 -13.66 12.50 19.20
N VAL A 83 -12.37 12.24 19.41
CA VAL A 83 -11.28 12.65 18.52
C VAL A 83 -10.92 11.44 17.69
N TYR A 84 -11.35 11.43 16.43
CA TYR A 84 -11.23 10.27 15.53
C TYR A 84 -9.80 9.74 15.43
N GLU A 85 -8.84 10.63 15.32
CA GLU A 85 -7.42 10.29 15.15
C GLU A 85 -6.77 9.66 16.38
N GLU A 86 -7.41 9.78 17.57
CA GLU A 86 -6.90 9.21 18.81
C GLU A 86 -7.48 7.81 19.10
N ILE A 87 -8.51 7.39 18.34
CA ILE A 87 -9.15 6.09 18.53
C ILE A 87 -8.34 5.02 17.78
N LEU A 88 -7.92 3.96 18.50
CA LEU A 88 -7.09 2.87 17.97
C LEU A 88 -5.63 3.25 17.61
N ASP A 89 -5.16 4.45 17.93
CA ASP A 89 -3.78 4.91 17.64
C ASP A 89 -2.76 4.61 18.75
N LEU A 90 -2.88 3.47 19.44
CA LEU A 90 -1.91 3.08 20.49
C LEU A 90 -0.48 2.91 19.97
N ALA A 91 -0.32 2.49 18.72
CA ALA A 91 0.98 2.37 18.10
C ALA A 91 1.57 3.71 17.64
N GLY A 92 0.74 4.75 17.55
CA GLY A 92 1.09 6.06 17.04
C GLY A 92 1.23 6.13 15.52
N GLY A 93 1.19 7.35 15.00
CA GLY A 93 1.33 7.61 13.57
C GLY A 93 0.11 7.26 12.73
N GLY A 94 -1.07 7.21 13.37
CA GLY A 94 -2.34 6.92 12.75
C GLY A 94 -2.56 5.44 12.41
N PHE A 95 -1.73 4.54 12.93
CA PHE A 95 -1.87 3.10 12.67
C PHE A 95 -3.03 2.51 13.48
N MET A 96 -4.03 1.98 12.78
CA MET A 96 -5.23 1.36 13.37
C MET A 96 -5.15 -0.17 13.42
N GLY A 97 -4.52 -0.80 12.41
CA GLY A 97 -4.53 -2.25 12.27
C GLY A 97 -3.87 -2.75 10.99
N ARG A 98 -4.15 -3.99 10.65
CA ARG A 98 -3.59 -4.69 9.47
C ARG A 98 -4.70 -5.36 8.69
N LEU A 99 -4.70 -5.20 7.37
CA LEU A 99 -5.53 -5.94 6.42
C LEU A 99 -4.70 -7.03 5.76
N ARG A 100 -5.18 -8.27 5.80
CA ARG A 100 -4.56 -9.39 5.11
C ARG A 100 -5.57 -10.13 4.22
N TYR A 101 -5.26 -10.25 2.93
CA TYR A 101 -6.08 -10.92 1.93
C TYR A 101 -5.18 -11.82 1.08
N ASP A 102 -4.94 -13.06 1.56
CA ASP A 102 -3.88 -13.94 1.08
C ASP A 102 -4.04 -14.34 -0.38
N SER A 103 -5.26 -14.63 -0.85
CA SER A 103 -5.50 -15.04 -2.24
C SER A 103 -5.11 -13.93 -3.24
N LEU A 104 -5.13 -12.67 -2.83
CA LEU A 104 -4.74 -11.52 -3.66
C LEU A 104 -3.33 -10.99 -3.35
N GLY A 105 -2.62 -11.59 -2.37
CA GLY A 105 -1.29 -11.16 -1.93
C GLY A 105 -1.31 -9.77 -1.29
N ILE A 106 -2.40 -9.39 -0.63
CA ILE A 106 -2.54 -8.12 0.10
C ILE A 106 -2.18 -8.34 1.56
N ASP A 107 -1.22 -7.57 2.07
CA ASP A 107 -0.79 -7.54 3.47
C ASP A 107 -0.35 -6.11 3.79
N LEU A 108 -1.28 -5.30 4.30
CA LEU A 108 -1.15 -3.85 4.35
C LEU A 108 -1.51 -3.28 5.73
N PRO A 109 -0.80 -2.24 6.20
CA PRO A 109 -1.22 -1.46 7.36
C PRO A 109 -2.47 -0.64 7.05
N ILE A 110 -3.34 -0.51 8.05
CA ILE A 110 -4.53 0.34 8.03
C ILE A 110 -4.23 1.60 8.84
N TYR A 111 -4.53 2.76 8.26
CA TYR A 111 -4.33 4.08 8.86
C TYR A 111 -5.61 4.89 8.92
N HIS A 112 -5.62 5.94 9.76
CA HIS A 112 -6.71 6.92 9.81
C HIS A 112 -6.77 7.75 8.51
N GLY A 113 -7.99 8.01 8.08
CA GLY A 113 -8.27 8.92 6.96
C GLY A 113 -7.89 8.36 5.59
N THR A 114 -8.21 9.15 4.57
CA THR A 114 -8.00 8.80 3.15
C THR A 114 -7.28 9.94 2.41
N SER A 115 -6.37 10.66 3.10
CA SER A 115 -5.52 11.64 2.45
C SER A 115 -4.55 10.95 1.49
N ASP A 116 -4.05 11.68 0.49
CA ASP A 116 -3.07 11.15 -0.47
C ASP A 116 -1.85 10.56 0.28
N GLU A 117 -1.35 11.25 1.32
CA GLU A 117 -0.24 10.76 2.15
C GLU A 117 -0.57 9.41 2.82
N THR A 118 -1.80 9.23 3.33
CA THR A 118 -2.25 7.97 3.93
C THR A 118 -2.30 6.86 2.88
N LEU A 119 -2.90 7.14 1.73
CA LEU A 119 -3.12 6.14 0.68
C LEU A 119 -1.84 5.74 -0.06
N GLU A 120 -0.79 6.55 -0.02
CA GLU A 120 0.55 6.17 -0.49
C GLU A 120 1.23 5.16 0.44
N ARG A 121 0.92 5.19 1.74
CA ARG A 121 1.54 4.35 2.78
C ARG A 121 0.85 3.00 2.96
N GLY A 122 -0.45 2.93 2.71
CA GLY A 122 -1.23 1.72 2.95
C GLY A 122 -2.71 1.89 2.69
N VAL A 123 -3.51 1.22 3.50
CA VAL A 123 -4.97 1.30 3.48
C VAL A 123 -5.42 2.44 4.37
N GLY A 124 -6.29 3.30 3.89
CA GLY A 124 -6.93 4.37 4.65
C GLY A 124 -8.33 3.96 5.09
N HIS A 125 -8.66 4.18 6.36
CA HIS A 125 -10.03 4.07 6.84
C HIS A 125 -10.79 5.35 6.49
N LEU A 126 -11.94 5.19 5.83
CA LEU A 126 -12.77 6.33 5.45
C LEU A 126 -13.48 6.89 6.68
N GLU A 127 -13.07 8.08 7.11
CA GLU A 127 -13.72 8.79 8.21
C GLU A 127 -15.21 8.97 7.96
N GLY A 128 -16.03 8.83 8.99
CA GLY A 128 -17.48 8.84 8.86
C GLY A 128 -18.10 7.47 8.60
N THR A 129 -17.30 6.43 8.44
CA THR A 129 -17.75 5.03 8.46
C THR A 129 -17.37 4.37 9.77
N SER A 130 -17.93 3.18 10.06
CA SER A 130 -17.61 2.50 11.32
C SER A 130 -16.14 2.11 11.38
N LEU A 131 -15.51 2.29 12.54
CA LEU A 131 -14.16 1.79 12.80
C LEU A 131 -14.09 0.27 12.66
N PRO A 132 -12.95 -0.29 12.22
CA PRO A 132 -12.85 -1.70 11.81
C PRO A 132 -12.69 -2.66 13.00
N VAL A 133 -13.56 -2.52 14.01
CA VAL A 133 -13.61 -3.37 15.22
C VAL A 133 -14.79 -4.34 15.20
N GLY A 134 -15.52 -4.40 14.08
CA GLY A 134 -16.72 -5.22 13.93
C GLY A 134 -17.90 -4.71 14.77
N GLY A 135 -19.00 -5.44 14.66
CA GLY A 135 -20.26 -5.16 15.38
C GLY A 135 -21.45 -5.21 14.46
N VAL A 136 -22.59 -5.69 14.96
CA VAL A 136 -23.82 -5.74 14.20
C VAL A 136 -24.30 -4.32 13.90
N GLY A 137 -24.76 -4.08 12.67
CA GLY A 137 -25.17 -2.76 12.21
C GLY A 137 -24.01 -1.84 11.83
N THR A 138 -22.78 -2.36 11.70
CA THR A 138 -21.61 -1.58 11.32
C THR A 138 -21.15 -1.89 9.90
N ARG A 139 -20.54 -0.89 9.26
CA ARG A 139 -19.77 -1.06 8.01
C ARG A 139 -18.52 -0.20 8.07
N SER A 140 -17.36 -0.84 8.09
CA SER A 140 -16.07 -0.15 7.92
C SER A 140 -15.71 -0.07 6.43
N VAL A 141 -15.28 1.09 5.97
CA VAL A 141 -14.83 1.31 4.59
C VAL A 141 -13.33 1.55 4.57
N LEU A 142 -12.62 0.66 3.87
CA LEU A 142 -11.18 0.64 3.76
C LEU A 142 -10.78 0.89 2.32
N THR A 143 -9.99 1.93 2.08
CA THR A 143 -9.64 2.41 0.75
C THR A 143 -8.13 2.32 0.52
N ALA A 144 -7.71 1.92 -0.66
CA ALA A 144 -6.32 2.02 -1.09
C ALA A 144 -6.22 2.32 -2.59
N HIS A 145 -5.09 2.86 -3.00
CA HIS A 145 -4.81 3.11 -4.41
C HIS A 145 -4.69 1.82 -5.24
N ARG A 146 -4.88 1.98 -6.55
CA ARG A 146 -4.67 0.95 -7.56
C ARG A 146 -3.94 1.53 -8.77
N GLY A 147 -2.92 0.80 -9.26
CA GLY A 147 -2.16 1.19 -10.44
C GLY A 147 -1.12 2.26 -10.20
N LEU A 148 -0.64 2.43 -8.96
CA LEU A 148 0.53 3.25 -8.69
C LEU A 148 1.79 2.55 -9.20
N PRO A 149 2.67 3.23 -9.95
CA PRO A 149 3.93 2.63 -10.38
C PRO A 149 4.85 2.23 -9.22
N GLU A 150 4.66 2.87 -8.06
CA GLU A 150 5.50 2.74 -6.87
C GLU A 150 4.99 1.72 -5.86
N ALA A 151 3.73 1.28 -5.94
CA ALA A 151 3.13 0.41 -4.93
C ALA A 151 2.05 -0.49 -5.50
N THR A 152 1.93 -1.72 -5.00
CA THR A 152 0.90 -2.69 -5.45
C THR A 152 -0.43 -2.51 -4.74
N LEU A 153 -0.45 -2.13 -3.46
CA LEU A 153 -1.66 -1.83 -2.68
C LEU A 153 -2.87 -2.71 -3.07
N PHE A 154 -3.94 -2.12 -3.65
CA PHE A 154 -5.14 -2.82 -4.11
C PHE A 154 -5.14 -3.15 -5.61
N ASP A 155 -3.97 -3.33 -6.24
CA ASP A 155 -3.86 -3.63 -7.67
C ASP A 155 -4.66 -4.86 -8.08
N ASN A 156 -4.67 -5.89 -7.23
CA ASN A 156 -5.33 -7.15 -7.47
C ASN A 156 -6.79 -7.20 -6.99
N LEU A 157 -7.33 -6.13 -6.39
CA LEU A 157 -8.69 -6.15 -5.80
C LEU A 157 -9.79 -6.47 -6.83
N ASN A 158 -9.54 -6.22 -8.11
CA ASN A 158 -10.45 -6.61 -9.20
C ASN A 158 -10.56 -8.12 -9.44
N GLN A 159 -9.72 -8.91 -8.80
CA GLN A 159 -9.71 -10.37 -8.88
C GLN A 159 -10.45 -11.01 -7.70
N SER A 160 -11.01 -10.20 -6.78
CA SER A 160 -11.85 -10.71 -5.69
C SER A 160 -13.06 -11.45 -6.22
N GLU A 161 -13.34 -12.58 -5.62
CA GLU A 161 -14.53 -13.41 -5.93
C GLU A 161 -15.40 -13.57 -4.67
N VAL A 162 -16.69 -13.76 -4.87
CA VAL A 162 -17.62 -14.09 -3.76
C VAL A 162 -17.22 -15.44 -3.17
N GLY A 163 -17.08 -15.48 -1.83
CA GLY A 163 -16.57 -16.63 -1.08
C GLY A 163 -15.09 -16.55 -0.71
N ASP A 164 -14.35 -15.57 -1.24
CA ASP A 164 -13.01 -15.27 -0.75
C ASP A 164 -13.06 -14.79 0.70
N SER A 165 -11.95 -14.98 1.44
CA SER A 165 -11.83 -14.49 2.80
C SER A 165 -10.63 -13.56 2.99
N PHE A 166 -10.77 -12.62 3.91
CA PHE A 166 -9.68 -11.77 4.38
C PHE A 166 -9.82 -11.46 5.87
N THR A 167 -8.76 -10.98 6.48
CA THR A 167 -8.76 -10.62 7.89
C THR A 167 -8.42 -9.15 8.12
N VAL A 168 -9.02 -8.59 9.17
CA VAL A 168 -8.68 -7.29 9.73
C VAL A 168 -8.22 -7.52 11.17
N ALA A 169 -6.94 -7.25 11.45
CA ALA A 169 -6.38 -7.34 12.79
C ALA A 169 -6.27 -5.95 13.41
N VAL A 170 -6.91 -5.75 14.56
CA VAL A 170 -6.93 -4.49 15.31
C VAL A 170 -6.60 -4.78 16.76
N LEU A 171 -5.50 -4.21 17.24
CA LEU A 171 -4.97 -4.47 18.59
C LEU A 171 -4.75 -5.99 18.81
N ASP A 172 -5.53 -6.62 19.69
CA ASP A 172 -5.49 -8.04 20.02
C ASP A 172 -6.66 -8.84 19.41
N GLN A 173 -7.43 -8.23 18.52
CA GLN A 173 -8.55 -8.87 17.84
C GLN A 173 -8.22 -9.18 16.38
N VAL A 174 -8.59 -10.36 15.92
CA VAL A 174 -8.57 -10.77 14.52
C VAL A 174 -10.00 -11.02 14.07
N LEU A 175 -10.42 -10.28 13.07
CA LEU A 175 -11.75 -10.29 12.49
C LEU A 175 -11.66 -10.89 11.10
N ALA A 176 -12.28 -12.06 10.87
CA ALA A 176 -12.36 -12.69 9.54
C ALA A 176 -13.66 -12.26 8.83
N TYR A 177 -13.54 -11.96 7.55
CA TYR A 177 -14.64 -11.54 6.68
C TYR A 177 -14.65 -12.39 5.42
N GLU A 178 -15.85 -12.79 4.95
CA GLU A 178 -16.06 -13.50 3.69
C GLU A 178 -16.72 -12.55 2.68
N VAL A 179 -16.16 -12.50 1.48
CA VAL A 179 -16.68 -11.65 0.39
C VAL A 179 -18.06 -12.15 -0.06
N ILE A 180 -19.05 -11.28 0.01
CA ILE A 180 -20.43 -11.57 -0.34
C ILE A 180 -20.89 -10.86 -1.61
N ASP A 181 -20.16 -9.79 -2.03
CA ASP A 181 -20.54 -9.01 -3.20
C ASP A 181 -19.33 -8.24 -3.75
N VAL A 182 -19.26 -8.15 -5.08
CA VAL A 182 -18.24 -7.39 -5.81
C VAL A 182 -18.93 -6.54 -6.86
N GLN A 183 -18.82 -5.21 -6.74
CA GLN A 183 -19.48 -4.27 -7.64
C GLN A 183 -18.49 -3.27 -8.25
N VAL A 184 -18.84 -2.75 -9.43
CA VAL A 184 -18.21 -1.57 -10.01
C VAL A 184 -19.25 -0.47 -10.10
N VAL A 185 -19.01 0.63 -9.42
CA VAL A 185 -19.95 1.74 -9.27
C VAL A 185 -19.35 3.07 -9.71
N GLU A 186 -20.17 4.05 -9.97
CA GLU A 186 -19.75 5.45 -10.14
C GLU A 186 -19.34 6.06 -8.78
N PRO A 187 -18.41 7.03 -8.75
CA PRO A 187 -17.88 7.59 -7.50
C PRO A 187 -18.92 8.24 -6.58
N ASP A 188 -20.05 8.67 -7.13
CA ASP A 188 -21.15 9.33 -6.42
C ASP A 188 -22.19 8.36 -5.83
N GLN A 189 -22.06 7.05 -6.12
CA GLN A 189 -22.97 6.03 -5.58
C GLN A 189 -22.64 5.64 -4.14
N THR A 190 -22.68 6.63 -3.24
CA THR A 190 -22.34 6.46 -1.81
C THR A 190 -23.32 5.58 -1.04
N GLN A 191 -24.50 5.31 -1.58
CA GLN A 191 -25.49 4.39 -1.00
C GLN A 191 -24.93 2.96 -0.83
N ALA A 192 -24.01 2.55 -1.70
CA ALA A 192 -23.42 1.22 -1.69
C ALA A 192 -22.52 0.95 -0.48
N ILE A 193 -22.07 2.00 0.22
CA ILE A 193 -21.17 1.90 1.38
C ILE A 193 -21.86 2.24 2.71
N LEU A 194 -23.18 2.44 2.73
CA LEU A 194 -23.91 2.66 3.98
C LEU A 194 -23.98 1.38 4.82
N ALA A 195 -23.96 1.56 6.15
CA ALA A 195 -24.16 0.46 7.07
C ALA A 195 -25.54 -0.19 6.85
N VAL A 196 -25.62 -1.48 7.09
CA VAL A 196 -26.84 -2.28 6.97
C VAL A 196 -27.22 -2.78 8.35
N GLU A 197 -28.46 -2.53 8.75
CA GLU A 197 -29.01 -3.03 10.01
C GLU A 197 -28.84 -4.56 10.07
N ASP A 198 -28.51 -5.10 11.21
CA ASP A 198 -28.30 -6.53 11.47
C ASP A 198 -27.10 -7.20 10.79
N ARG A 199 -26.22 -6.44 10.12
CA ARG A 199 -25.01 -7.00 9.49
C ARG A 199 -23.74 -6.35 10.04
N ASP A 200 -22.64 -7.14 10.06
CA ASP A 200 -21.27 -6.68 10.38
C ASP A 200 -20.46 -6.75 9.08
N LEU A 201 -20.16 -5.60 8.48
CA LEU A 201 -19.62 -5.50 7.14
C LEU A 201 -18.30 -4.74 7.10
N VAL A 202 -17.43 -5.16 6.19
CA VAL A 202 -16.30 -4.38 5.69
C VAL A 202 -16.43 -4.23 4.18
N THR A 203 -16.14 -3.03 3.68
CA THR A 203 -16.07 -2.79 2.23
C THR A 203 -14.68 -2.28 1.86
N LEU A 204 -13.99 -3.03 0.97
CA LEU A 204 -12.71 -2.60 0.39
C LEU A 204 -13.02 -1.80 -0.88
N VAL A 205 -12.36 -0.63 -1.03
CA VAL A 205 -12.64 0.31 -2.13
C VAL A 205 -11.37 0.67 -2.87
N THR A 206 -11.43 0.63 -4.20
CA THR A 206 -10.34 1.13 -5.05
C THR A 206 -10.85 1.69 -6.37
N CYS A 207 -9.97 2.35 -7.12
CA CYS A 207 -10.29 2.98 -8.40
C CYS A 207 -10.22 2.01 -9.58
N THR A 208 -11.04 2.23 -10.61
CA THR A 208 -11.03 1.50 -11.89
C THR A 208 -11.62 2.37 -13.02
N PRO A 209 -11.28 2.12 -14.32
CA PRO A 209 -10.14 1.37 -14.84
C PRO A 209 -8.80 2.04 -14.48
N LEU A 210 -7.70 1.26 -14.57
CA LEU A 210 -6.35 1.79 -14.30
C LEU A 210 -6.05 3.03 -15.16
N GLY A 211 -5.55 4.09 -14.52
CA GLY A 211 -5.16 5.34 -15.17
C GLY A 211 -6.33 6.27 -15.57
N ILE A 212 -7.58 5.77 -15.61
CA ILE A 212 -8.78 6.57 -15.89
C ILE A 212 -9.51 6.91 -14.58
N ASN A 213 -9.61 5.93 -13.65
CA ASN A 213 -10.16 6.09 -12.31
C ASN A 213 -11.60 6.63 -12.24
N SER A 214 -12.39 6.41 -13.31
CA SER A 214 -13.77 6.91 -13.44
C SER A 214 -14.79 6.19 -12.57
N HIS A 215 -14.48 4.98 -12.12
CA HIS A 215 -15.35 4.14 -11.30
C HIS A 215 -14.64 3.65 -10.05
N ARG A 216 -15.37 3.00 -9.16
CA ARG A 216 -14.85 2.35 -7.94
C ARG A 216 -15.20 0.88 -7.97
N ILE A 217 -14.24 0.02 -7.60
CA ILE A 217 -14.49 -1.37 -7.24
C ILE A 217 -14.83 -1.37 -5.76
N LEU A 218 -15.96 -1.98 -5.42
CA LEU A 218 -16.40 -2.22 -4.05
C LEU A 218 -16.43 -3.72 -3.82
N VAL A 219 -15.62 -4.19 -2.89
CA VAL A 219 -15.62 -5.58 -2.40
C VAL A 219 -16.23 -5.57 -1.02
N THR A 220 -17.46 -6.01 -0.90
CA THR A 220 -18.18 -6.07 0.38
C THR A 220 -18.08 -7.47 0.96
N ALA A 221 -17.67 -7.53 2.22
CA ALA A 221 -17.55 -8.79 2.95
C ALA A 221 -18.28 -8.71 4.30
N GLU A 222 -18.77 -9.86 4.75
CA GLU A 222 -19.50 -10.02 6.00
C GLU A 222 -18.67 -10.80 7.01
N ARG A 223 -18.82 -10.44 8.25
CA ARG A 223 -18.12 -11.03 9.39
C ARG A 223 -18.38 -12.52 9.52
N VAL A 224 -17.32 -13.32 9.63
CA VAL A 224 -17.36 -14.76 9.96
C VAL A 224 -17.15 -14.93 11.45
N THR A 225 -18.12 -15.54 12.13
CA THR A 225 -18.04 -15.74 13.60
C THR A 225 -18.34 -17.19 13.94
N PRO A 226 -17.47 -17.88 14.72
CA PRO A 226 -16.18 -17.40 15.22
C PRO A 226 -15.14 -17.26 14.12
N THR A 227 -14.12 -16.41 14.33
CA THR A 227 -12.96 -16.33 13.42
C THR A 227 -12.31 -17.73 13.27
N PRO A 228 -12.12 -18.24 12.05
CA PRO A 228 -11.42 -19.50 11.83
C PRO A 228 -10.01 -19.47 12.41
N VAL A 229 -9.55 -20.58 12.96
CA VAL A 229 -8.22 -20.66 13.62
C VAL A 229 -7.09 -20.37 12.62
N GLU A 230 -7.22 -20.88 11.40
CA GLU A 230 -6.25 -20.67 10.32
C GLU A 230 -6.11 -19.18 9.98
N ASP A 231 -7.23 -18.45 9.89
CA ASP A 231 -7.26 -17.01 9.63
C ASP A 231 -6.64 -16.22 10.79
N ALA A 232 -6.92 -16.62 12.04
CA ALA A 232 -6.35 -15.98 13.21
C ALA A 232 -4.83 -16.16 13.29
N GLU A 233 -4.32 -17.35 12.99
CA GLU A 233 -2.89 -17.64 12.92
C GLU A 233 -2.22 -16.88 11.78
N ALA A 234 -2.84 -16.87 10.59
CA ALA A 234 -2.32 -16.14 9.43
C ALA A 234 -2.23 -14.64 9.71
N ALA A 235 -3.26 -14.04 10.30
CA ALA A 235 -3.30 -12.61 10.61
C ALA A 235 -2.22 -12.17 11.60
N THR A 236 -1.81 -13.05 12.52
CA THR A 236 -0.76 -12.79 13.51
C THR A 236 0.64 -13.18 13.02
N ALA A 237 0.76 -13.82 11.86
CA ALA A 237 2.04 -14.16 11.28
C ALA A 237 2.89 -12.91 10.96
N VAL A 238 4.21 -13.10 10.94
CA VAL A 238 5.15 -12.05 10.54
C VAL A 238 4.74 -11.53 9.15
N PRO A 239 4.74 -10.19 8.93
CA PRO A 239 4.40 -9.62 7.64
C PRO A 239 5.21 -10.20 6.49
N ASP A 240 4.57 -10.35 5.33
CA ASP A 240 5.22 -10.89 4.15
C ASP A 240 6.34 -9.97 3.67
N ILE A 241 7.59 -10.43 3.81
CA ILE A 241 8.74 -9.70 3.28
C ILE A 241 8.78 -9.89 1.76
N PRO A 242 8.98 -8.82 0.98
CA PRO A 242 9.07 -8.93 -0.47
C PRO A 242 10.14 -9.95 -0.87
N LYS A 243 9.83 -10.79 -1.85
CA LYS A 243 10.75 -11.79 -2.40
C LYS A 243 12.07 -11.16 -2.83
N PHE A 244 13.10 -12.00 -3.04
CA PHE A 244 14.41 -11.54 -3.46
C PHE A 244 14.34 -10.57 -4.65
N PRO A 245 15.02 -9.41 -4.63
CA PRO A 245 14.91 -8.36 -5.63
C PRO A 245 15.67 -8.72 -6.93
N TRP A 246 15.14 -9.62 -7.74
CA TRP A 246 15.77 -10.05 -9.01
C TRP A 246 16.04 -8.90 -9.98
N TRP A 247 15.25 -7.82 -9.91
CA TRP A 247 15.47 -6.60 -10.67
C TRP A 247 16.85 -5.99 -10.38
N SER A 248 17.36 -6.09 -9.16
CA SER A 248 18.68 -5.58 -8.80
C SER A 248 19.81 -6.36 -9.46
N VAL A 249 19.66 -7.69 -9.61
CA VAL A 249 20.61 -8.54 -10.32
C VAL A 249 20.63 -8.19 -11.82
N ILE A 250 19.47 -8.01 -12.42
CA ILE A 250 19.35 -7.61 -13.82
C ILE A 250 20.04 -6.26 -14.06
N LEU A 251 19.81 -5.27 -13.17
CA LEU A 251 20.49 -3.98 -13.23
C LEU A 251 22.01 -4.11 -13.09
N ALA A 252 22.48 -4.88 -12.11
CA ALA A 252 23.92 -5.08 -11.88
C ALA A 252 24.60 -5.75 -13.08
N VAL A 253 24.02 -6.82 -13.62
CA VAL A 253 24.54 -7.51 -14.80
C VAL A 253 24.55 -6.57 -16.02
N SER A 254 23.49 -5.81 -16.24
CA SER A 254 23.38 -4.85 -17.33
C SER A 254 24.45 -3.74 -17.21
N PHE A 255 24.67 -3.26 -15.98
CA PHE A 255 25.70 -2.27 -15.70
C PHE A 255 27.12 -2.79 -15.96
N ILE A 256 27.42 -4.01 -15.49
CA ILE A 256 28.72 -4.67 -15.72
C ILE A 256 28.94 -4.88 -17.21
N ALA A 257 27.94 -5.36 -17.93
CA ALA A 257 28.04 -5.57 -19.39
C ALA A 257 28.31 -4.26 -20.12
N LEU A 258 27.60 -3.17 -19.76
CA LEU A 258 27.84 -1.86 -20.34
C LEU A 258 29.21 -1.31 -19.99
N ALA A 259 29.64 -1.38 -18.73
CA ALA A 259 30.96 -0.94 -18.30
C ALA A 259 32.08 -1.69 -19.04
N THR A 260 31.93 -3.01 -19.19
CA THR A 260 32.88 -3.84 -19.93
C THR A 260 32.89 -3.46 -21.41
N PHE A 261 31.73 -3.22 -22.01
CA PHE A 261 31.64 -2.78 -23.40
C PHE A 261 32.31 -1.43 -23.62
N VAL A 262 32.05 -0.43 -22.78
CA VAL A 262 32.67 0.90 -22.82
C VAL A 262 34.18 0.81 -22.61
N TRP A 263 34.63 0.03 -21.64
CA TRP A 263 36.05 -0.18 -21.38
C TRP A 263 36.75 -0.82 -22.59
N ARG A 264 36.18 -1.86 -23.20
CA ARG A 264 36.75 -2.50 -24.40
C ARG A 264 36.70 -1.62 -25.63
N SER A 265 35.68 -0.83 -25.84
CA SER A 265 35.54 0.11 -26.96
C SER A 265 36.37 1.40 -26.80
N GLY A 266 36.66 1.79 -25.55
CA GLY A 266 37.50 2.94 -25.24
C GLY A 266 39.00 2.68 -25.30
N ILE A 267 39.46 1.40 -25.43
CA ILE A 267 40.85 1.09 -25.67
C ILE A 267 41.09 1.25 -27.18
N VAL A 268 41.41 2.46 -27.61
CA VAL A 268 41.96 2.73 -28.94
C VAL A 268 43.34 2.07 -28.96
N ARG A 269 43.48 1.01 -29.71
CA ARG A 269 44.79 0.47 -30.04
C ARG A 269 45.56 1.54 -30.83
N THR A 270 46.51 2.18 -30.19
CA THR A 270 47.55 2.97 -30.83
C THR A 270 48.60 2.02 -31.45
N ASP A 271 48.11 1.15 -32.34
CA ASP A 271 49.00 0.36 -33.17
C ASP A 271 49.21 1.13 -34.49
N GLY A 272 50.36 1.79 -34.61
CA GLY A 272 50.82 2.33 -35.87
C GLY A 272 51.29 3.79 -35.86
N ALA A 273 52.25 4.12 -35.00
CA ALA A 273 53.20 5.17 -35.39
C ALA A 273 54.07 4.57 -36.52
N GLY A 274 53.62 4.72 -37.76
CA GLY A 274 54.38 4.39 -38.94
C GLY A 274 55.71 5.20 -38.89
N GLU A 275 56.78 4.44 -38.93
CA GLU A 275 58.15 4.86 -39.13
C GLU A 275 58.20 5.80 -40.35
N ALA A 276 58.37 7.09 -40.11
CA ALA A 276 58.66 8.06 -41.17
C ALA A 276 60.06 7.79 -41.67
N THR A 277 60.14 7.23 -42.86
CA THR A 277 61.38 7.11 -43.64
C THR A 277 61.87 8.52 -43.95
N PRO A 278 63.15 8.88 -43.66
CA PRO A 278 63.70 10.19 -44.04
C PRO A 278 63.92 10.17 -45.56
N GLU A 279 63.37 11.16 -46.25
CA GLU A 279 63.70 11.49 -47.64
C GLU A 279 65.21 11.90 -47.72
N PRO A 280 65.97 11.42 -48.73
CA PRO A 280 67.32 11.89 -48.93
C PRO A 280 67.32 13.31 -49.54
N SER A 281 68.08 14.18 -48.90
CA SER A 281 68.40 15.54 -49.36
C SER A 281 69.17 15.48 -50.70
N GLU A 282 68.55 16.04 -51.70
CA GLU A 282 69.27 16.31 -52.99
C GLU A 282 70.00 17.66 -52.80
N SER A 283 71.33 17.54 -52.78
CA SER A 283 72.22 18.67 -52.71
C SER A 283 72.53 19.21 -54.12
N ASP A 284 72.46 20.50 -54.25
CA ASP A 284 73.24 21.43 -55.07
C ASP A 284 73.83 20.93 -56.36
N GLU A 285 73.43 21.54 -57.42
CA GLU A 285 74.37 21.90 -58.48
C GLU A 285 74.16 23.32 -58.98
N ILE A 286 75.12 24.14 -58.56
CA ILE A 286 75.38 25.51 -59.08
C ILE A 286 76.09 25.35 -60.41
N THR A 287 75.62 25.97 -61.52
CA THR A 287 76.51 26.43 -62.57
C THR A 287 75.99 27.68 -63.24
N ASP A 288 76.86 28.66 -63.17
CA ASP A 288 77.10 29.83 -64.01
C ASP A 288 76.45 29.88 -65.39
N HIS A 289 75.84 30.95 -65.72
CA HIS A 289 76.24 32.00 -66.71
C HIS A 289 75.26 33.17 -66.73
#